data_21220c2e2c1b19a11539ad8065963c62
#
_entry.id   21220c2e2c1b19a11539ad8065963c62
#
_cell.length_a   1.000
_cell.length_b   1.000
_cell.length_c   1.000
_cell.angle_alpha   90.00
_cell.angle_beta   90.00
_cell.angle_gamma   90.00
#
_symmetry.space_group_name_H-M   'P 1'
#
loop_
_entity.id
_entity.type
_entity.pdbx_description
1 polymer ?
#
loop_
_entity_poly.entity_id
_entity_poly.type
_entity_poly.pdbx_seq_one_letter_code
_entity_poly.pdbx_strand_id
1 'polypeptide(L)' 'LTKGGSLIAKCFENSKNDLKRSLLNHFSNVTFYKPDASRKTSKEIYVIAQNKLK' A
#
# COMPACT_ATOMS: atom_id res chain seq x y z
N LEU A 1 2.85 14.96 -0.61
CA LEU A 1 2.36 14.60 -1.93
C LEU A 1 1.34 15.59 -2.43
N THR A 2 1.34 15.80 -3.72
CA THR A 2 0.36 16.66 -4.35
C THR A 2 -0.87 15.83 -4.72
N LYS A 3 -1.95 16.52 -4.98
CA LYS A 3 -3.17 15.88 -5.43
C LYS A 3 -2.89 15.08 -6.70
N GLY A 4 -3.37 13.86 -6.74
CA GLY A 4 -3.10 12.98 -7.87
C GLY A 4 -1.79 12.24 -7.79
N GLY A 5 -1.02 12.48 -6.74
CA GLY A 5 0.25 11.79 -6.56
C GLY A 5 0.07 10.35 -6.15
N SER A 6 1.18 9.64 -6.03
CA SER A 6 1.18 8.25 -5.62
C SER A 6 2.20 8.00 -4.52
N LEU A 7 1.99 6.92 -3.80
CA LEU A 7 2.84 6.55 -2.68
C LEU A 7 3.13 5.05 -2.76
N ILE A 8 4.39 4.70 -2.51
CA ILE A 8 4.76 3.30 -2.39
C ILE A 8 5.37 3.11 -1.01
N ALA A 9 4.84 2.16 -0.27
CA ALA A 9 5.31 1.87 1.08
C ALA A 9 5.39 0.37 1.28
N LYS A 10 6.01 -0.04 2.36
CA LYS A 10 6.10 -1.44 2.71
C LYS A 10 5.42 -1.65 4.05
N CYS A 11 4.70 -2.75 4.19
CA CYS A 11 4.06 -3.07 5.45
C CYS A 11 4.03 -4.58 5.62
N PHE A 12 3.64 -5.02 6.80
CA PHE A 12 3.45 -6.43 7.05
C PHE A 12 2.08 -6.86 6.55
N GLU A 13 2.01 -8.10 6.12
CA GLU A 13 0.76 -8.66 5.62
C GLU A 13 -0.35 -8.57 6.66
N ASN A 14 -0.01 -8.70 7.92
CA ASN A 14 -0.98 -8.61 9.00
C ASN A 14 -1.65 -7.24 9.10
N SER A 15 -0.93 -6.22 8.69
CA SER A 15 -1.39 -4.84 8.84
C SER A 15 -2.02 -4.30 7.57
N LYS A 16 -2.09 -5.11 6.51
CA LYS A 16 -2.51 -4.57 5.23
C LYS A 16 -3.93 -4.02 5.25
N ASN A 17 -4.83 -4.70 5.95
CA ASN A 17 -6.22 -4.24 5.99
C ASN A 17 -6.37 -2.90 6.67
N ASP A 18 -5.68 -2.72 7.79
CA ASP A 18 -5.71 -1.46 8.50
C ASP A 18 -5.07 -0.36 7.66
N LEU A 19 -3.96 -0.68 7.04
CA LEU A 19 -3.27 0.29 6.21
C LEU A 19 -4.10 0.68 5.00
N LYS A 20 -4.73 -0.31 4.38
CA LYS A 20 -5.58 -0.04 3.23
C LYS A 20 -6.71 0.91 3.61
N ARG A 21 -7.35 0.65 4.74
CA ARG A 21 -8.44 1.51 5.19
C ARG A 21 -7.96 2.93 5.41
N SER A 22 -6.81 3.06 6.04
CA SER A 22 -6.26 4.37 6.31
C SER A 22 -5.91 5.09 5.00
N LEU A 23 -5.30 4.38 4.06
CA LEU A 23 -4.90 4.99 2.81
C LEU A 23 -6.09 5.35 1.93
N LEU A 24 -7.16 4.58 1.98
CA LEU A 24 -8.33 4.88 1.18
C LEU A 24 -8.99 6.19 1.58
N ASN A 25 -8.71 6.68 2.78
CA ASN A 25 -9.17 8.00 3.19
C ASN A 25 -8.42 9.11 2.47
N HIS A 26 -7.26 8.80 1.91
CA HIS A 26 -6.40 9.80 1.29
C HIS A 26 -6.13 9.53 -0.18
N PHE A 27 -6.38 8.31 -0.64
CA PHE A 27 -6.09 7.92 -2.01
C PHE A 27 -7.28 7.20 -2.60
N SER A 28 -7.48 7.38 -3.89
CA SER A 28 -8.58 6.75 -4.60
C SER A 28 -8.32 5.27 -4.83
N ASN A 29 -7.08 4.90 -5.10
CA ASN A 29 -6.71 3.52 -5.38
C ASN A 29 -5.62 3.06 -4.44
N VAL A 30 -5.78 1.85 -3.92
CA VAL A 30 -4.75 1.23 -3.09
C VAL A 30 -4.58 -0.21 -3.57
N THR A 31 -3.36 -0.57 -3.94
CA THR A 31 -3.05 -1.90 -4.46
C THR A 31 -1.91 -2.48 -3.65
N PHE A 32 -1.91 -3.79 -3.50
CA PHE A 32 -0.83 -4.48 -2.81
C PHE A 32 -0.05 -5.33 -3.80
N TYR A 33 1.26 -5.41 -3.55
CA TYR A 33 2.15 -6.21 -4.37
C TYR A 33 3.06 -7.02 -3.46
N LYS A 34 3.13 -8.32 -3.69
CA LYS A 34 3.98 -9.21 -2.91
C LYS A 34 5.02 -9.81 -3.83
N PRO A 35 6.29 -9.42 -3.67
CA PRO A 35 7.36 -9.98 -4.51
C PRO A 35 7.54 -11.47 -4.25
N ASP A 36 7.82 -12.22 -5.31
CA ASP A 36 8.05 -13.64 -5.18
C ASP A 36 9.21 -13.96 -4.25
N ALA A 37 10.21 -13.13 -4.28
CA ALA A 37 11.42 -13.38 -3.52
C ALA A 37 11.18 -13.40 -2.02
N SER A 38 10.14 -12.74 -1.54
CA SER A 38 9.91 -12.64 -0.11
C SER A 38 8.75 -13.47 0.39
N ARG A 39 8.09 -14.22 -0.49
CA ARG A 39 6.88 -14.92 -0.10
C ARG A 39 7.10 -16.04 0.90
N LYS A 40 8.28 -16.61 0.95
CA LYS A 40 8.56 -17.75 1.82
C LYS A 40 8.99 -17.32 3.20
N THR A 41 9.81 -16.30 3.26
CA THR A 41 10.47 -15.94 4.51
C THR A 41 10.04 -14.62 5.06
N SER A 42 9.34 -13.84 4.27
CA SER A 42 8.95 -12.50 4.67
C SER A 42 7.45 -12.34 4.55
N LYS A 43 6.87 -11.69 5.53
CA LYS A 43 5.45 -11.34 5.49
C LYS A 43 5.26 -9.90 5.07
N GLU A 44 6.31 -9.32 4.49
CA GLU A 44 6.26 -7.94 4.04
C GLU A 44 5.67 -7.86 2.65
N ILE A 45 4.87 -6.86 2.44
CA ILE A 45 4.29 -6.59 1.13
C ILE A 45 4.44 -5.11 0.84
N TYR A 46 4.37 -4.77 -0.43
CA TYR A 46 4.37 -3.38 -0.85
C TYR A 46 2.94 -2.91 -1.05
N VAL A 47 2.70 -1.69 -0.66
CA VAL A 47 1.41 -1.07 -0.90
C VAL A 47 1.64 0.10 -1.85
N ILE A 48 0.80 0.18 -2.87
CA ILE A 48 0.87 1.23 -3.88
C ILE A 48 -0.44 1.99 -3.82
N ALA A 49 -0.37 3.24 -3.39
CA ALA A 49 -1.53 4.10 -3.31
C ALA A 49 -1.43 5.13 -4.42
N GLN A 50 -2.51 5.33 -5.14
CA GLN A 50 -2.53 6.22 -6.29
C GLN A 50 -3.71 7.18 -6.22
N ASN A 51 -3.58 8.29 -6.94
CA ASN A 51 -4.63 9.30 -7.04
C ASN A 51 -4.96 9.90 -5.67
N LYS A 52 -3.98 10.56 -5.11
CA LYS A 52 -4.18 11.24 -3.84
C LYS A 52 -5.34 12.21 -3.95
N LEU A 53 -6.25 12.14 -2.98
CA LEU A 53 -7.48 12.92 -3.03
C LEU A 53 -7.31 14.38 -2.64
N LYS A 54 -6.25 14.71 -1.91
CA LYS A 54 -6.03 16.10 -1.51
C LYS A 54 -4.59 16.51 -1.67
#